data_48dca3e10b160951ac8827f9a4d19ff0
#
_entry.id   48dca3e10b160951ac8827f9a4d19ff0
#
_cell.length_a   1.000
_cell.length_b   1.000
_cell.length_c   1.000
_cell.angle_alpha   90.00
_cell.angle_beta   90.00
_cell.angle_gamma   90.00
#
_symmetry.space_group_name_H-M   'P 1'
#
loop_
_entity.id
_entity.type
_entity.pdbx_description
1 polymer ?
#
loop_
_entity_poly.entity_id
_entity_poly.type
_entity_poly.pdbx_seq_one_letter_code
_entity_poly.pdbx_strand_id
1 'polypeptide(L)'
;MRTFIAVDLPQEIKQKIDAVSASLKNYGGRVSWVRAANLHLTMKFLGEIDDGLLPDLKRALQQQISQIPRFQFSLKDLGAFPNLHKPRVIWIGIDSGVEELTDLAIKVDEATHSLGFEKENRPFSAHLTIARVKDPRTVTDLIAEVQNSLFESEPIPAEEVIIMKSQLTPHGAIYTPLERIKLL
;
A
#
# COMPACT_ATOMS: atom_id res chain seq x y z
N MET A 1 11.08 -5.43 -15.48
CA MET A 1 9.71 -4.87 -15.16
C MET A 1 9.66 -4.26 -13.78
N ARG A 2 8.97 -3.13 -13.64
CA ARG A 2 8.79 -2.47 -12.33
C ARG A 2 7.82 -3.27 -11.46
N THR A 3 8.24 -3.62 -10.25
CA THR A 3 7.56 -4.62 -9.42
C THR A 3 7.50 -4.18 -7.96
N PHE A 4 6.44 -4.59 -7.26
CA PHE A 4 6.28 -4.43 -5.82
C PHE A 4 5.47 -5.58 -5.24
N ILE A 5 5.52 -5.75 -3.93
CA ILE A 5 4.79 -6.77 -3.18
C ILE A 5 3.75 -6.07 -2.31
N ALA A 6 2.52 -6.57 -2.31
CA ALA A 6 1.41 -5.94 -1.64
C ALA A 6 0.40 -6.95 -1.07
N VAL A 7 -0.39 -6.48 -0.11
CA VAL A 7 -1.67 -7.08 0.31
C VAL A 7 -2.78 -6.29 -0.38
N ASP A 8 -3.69 -7.00 -1.04
CA ASP A 8 -4.84 -6.39 -1.72
C ASP A 8 -5.99 -6.16 -0.74
N LEU A 9 -6.95 -5.35 -1.16
CA LEU A 9 -8.13 -5.01 -0.38
C LEU A 9 -9.38 -5.56 -1.07
N PRO A 10 -10.42 -5.98 -0.30
CA PRO A 10 -11.73 -6.29 -0.85
C PRO A 10 -12.32 -5.11 -1.62
N GLN A 11 -13.11 -5.41 -2.65
CA GLN A 11 -13.71 -4.39 -3.52
C GLN A 11 -14.59 -3.41 -2.74
N GLU A 12 -15.32 -3.88 -1.73
CA GLU A 12 -16.18 -3.06 -0.87
C GLU A 12 -15.36 -2.01 -0.09
N ILE A 13 -14.19 -2.40 0.42
CA ILE A 13 -13.28 -1.49 1.11
C ILE A 13 -12.71 -0.46 0.12
N LYS A 14 -12.32 -0.90 -1.09
CA LYS A 14 -11.85 0.02 -2.15
C LYS A 14 -12.92 1.05 -2.51
N GLN A 15 -14.18 0.65 -2.61
CA GLN A 15 -15.31 1.56 -2.90
C GLN A 15 -15.53 2.55 -1.75
N LYS A 16 -15.45 2.10 -0.50
CA LYS A 16 -15.57 2.97 0.69
C LYS A 16 -14.47 4.04 0.72
N ILE A 17 -13.23 3.65 0.40
CA ILE A 17 -12.10 4.58 0.31
C ILE A 17 -12.27 5.54 -0.87
N ASP A 18 -12.73 5.07 -2.02
CA ASP A 18 -12.95 5.91 -3.20
C ASP A 18 -14.00 6.99 -2.93
N ALA A 19 -15.05 6.68 -2.16
CA ALA A 19 -16.06 7.65 -1.73
C ALA A 19 -15.45 8.75 -0.86
N VAL A 20 -14.58 8.41 0.08
CA VAL A 20 -13.83 9.39 0.89
C VAL A 20 -12.93 10.24 0.01
N SER A 21 -12.18 9.63 -0.90
CA SER A 21 -11.32 10.35 -1.85
C SER A 21 -12.13 11.31 -2.73
N ALA A 22 -13.31 10.91 -3.19
CA ALA A 22 -14.22 11.75 -3.98
C ALA A 22 -14.68 12.99 -3.19
N SER A 23 -15.02 12.83 -1.92
CA SER A 23 -15.36 13.94 -1.03
C SER A 23 -14.18 14.90 -0.83
N LEU A 24 -12.99 14.37 -0.57
CA LEU A 24 -11.78 15.16 -0.36
C LEU A 24 -11.34 15.94 -1.61
N LYS A 25 -11.59 15.43 -2.81
CA LYS A 25 -11.30 16.12 -4.08
C LYS A 25 -12.00 17.49 -4.19
N ASN A 26 -13.12 17.69 -3.52
CA ASN A 26 -13.86 18.96 -3.54
C ASN A 26 -13.08 20.10 -2.88
N TYR A 27 -12.08 19.81 -2.06
CA TYR A 27 -11.22 20.81 -1.41
C TYR A 27 -10.04 21.24 -2.29
N GLY A 28 -9.93 20.75 -3.51
CA GLY A 28 -8.97 21.17 -4.52
C GLY A 28 -7.53 20.75 -4.24
N GLY A 29 -6.60 21.50 -4.84
CA GLY A 29 -5.16 21.27 -4.73
C GLY A 29 -4.56 20.47 -5.87
N ARG A 30 -3.23 20.58 -6.02
CA ARG A 30 -2.45 19.80 -7.01
C ARG A 30 -2.10 18.44 -6.45
N VAL A 31 -3.02 17.49 -6.61
CA VAL A 31 -2.98 16.16 -6.03
C VAL A 31 -3.21 15.09 -7.09
N SER A 32 -2.45 14.02 -7.01
CA SER A 32 -2.66 12.80 -7.79
C SER A 32 -3.33 11.75 -6.90
N TRP A 33 -4.59 11.48 -7.15
CA TRP A 33 -5.38 10.52 -6.38
C TRP A 33 -5.17 9.08 -6.89
N VAL A 34 -5.05 8.15 -5.96
CA VAL A 34 -4.96 6.72 -6.28
C VAL A 34 -6.35 6.24 -6.72
N ARG A 35 -6.41 5.57 -7.87
CA ARG A 35 -7.66 4.97 -8.36
C ARG A 35 -8.06 3.79 -7.46
N ALA A 36 -9.35 3.56 -7.30
CA ALA A 36 -9.87 2.45 -6.50
C ALA A 36 -9.22 1.10 -6.85
N ALA A 37 -9.08 0.79 -8.15
CA ALA A 37 -8.44 -0.44 -8.62
C ALA A 37 -6.96 -0.59 -8.20
N ASN A 38 -6.30 0.52 -7.88
CA ASN A 38 -4.88 0.55 -7.50
C ASN A 38 -4.66 0.65 -5.98
N LEU A 39 -5.73 0.71 -5.19
CA LEU A 39 -5.63 0.72 -3.73
C LEU A 39 -5.11 -0.62 -3.22
N HIS A 40 -4.00 -0.59 -2.51
CA HIS A 40 -3.35 -1.77 -1.91
C HIS A 40 -2.45 -1.34 -0.76
N LEU A 41 -2.14 -2.27 0.12
CA LEU A 41 -1.17 -2.08 1.19
C LEU A 41 0.20 -2.58 0.71
N THR A 42 1.14 -1.69 0.45
CA THR A 42 2.48 -2.06 -0.03
C THR A 42 3.31 -2.65 1.10
N MET A 43 3.84 -3.85 0.87
CA MET A 43 4.81 -4.48 1.77
C MET A 43 6.23 -4.08 1.41
N LYS A 44 6.60 -4.16 0.13
CA LYS A 44 7.93 -3.76 -0.35
C LYS A 44 7.92 -3.38 -1.83
N PHE A 45 8.63 -2.30 -2.17
CA PHE A 45 8.96 -1.95 -3.55
C PHE A 45 10.27 -2.63 -3.96
N LEU A 46 10.27 -3.30 -5.12
CA LEU A 46 11.45 -3.96 -5.67
C LEU A 46 12.12 -3.14 -6.78
N GLY A 47 11.40 -2.15 -7.34
CA GLY A 47 11.87 -1.39 -8.49
C GLY A 47 11.85 -2.21 -9.77
N GLU A 48 12.81 -1.97 -10.66
CA GLU A 48 12.94 -2.74 -11.90
C GLU A 48 13.63 -4.08 -11.62
N ILE A 49 12.96 -5.17 -12.01
CA ILE A 49 13.50 -6.52 -11.92
C ILE A 49 13.56 -7.18 -13.30
N ASP A 50 14.47 -8.15 -13.47
CA ASP A 50 14.46 -9.03 -14.62
C ASP A 50 13.25 -9.97 -14.57
N ASP A 51 12.61 -10.20 -15.70
CA ASP A 51 11.43 -11.06 -15.80
C ASP A 51 11.76 -12.53 -15.41
N GLY A 52 12.98 -12.96 -15.66
CA GLY A 52 13.48 -14.29 -15.29
C GLY A 52 13.59 -14.51 -13.77
N LEU A 53 13.62 -13.43 -12.98
CA LEU A 53 13.69 -13.53 -11.50
C LEU A 53 12.35 -13.91 -10.84
N LEU A 54 11.23 -13.79 -11.55
CA LEU A 54 9.90 -14.00 -11.00
C LEU A 54 9.69 -15.38 -10.35
N PRO A 55 10.14 -16.50 -10.94
CA PRO A 55 10.02 -17.82 -10.29
C PRO A 55 10.79 -17.94 -8.98
N ASP A 56 11.98 -17.34 -8.90
CA ASP A 56 12.79 -17.38 -7.68
C ASP A 56 12.21 -16.48 -6.61
N LEU A 57 11.68 -15.32 -6.99
CA LEU A 57 10.98 -14.41 -6.08
C LEU A 57 9.73 -15.08 -5.48
N LYS A 58 8.93 -15.76 -6.31
CA LYS A 58 7.80 -16.55 -5.85
C LYS A 58 8.22 -17.61 -4.83
N ARG A 59 9.26 -18.39 -5.16
CA ARG A 59 9.77 -19.45 -4.29
C ARG A 59 10.27 -18.91 -2.97
N ALA A 60 11.07 -17.84 -2.97
CA ALA A 60 11.58 -17.21 -1.78
C ALA A 60 10.47 -16.69 -0.86
N LEU A 61 9.45 -16.03 -1.44
CA LEU A 61 8.27 -15.60 -0.68
C LEU A 61 7.51 -16.80 -0.11
N GLN A 62 7.25 -17.84 -0.90
CA GLN A 62 6.56 -19.04 -0.40
C GLN A 62 7.27 -19.65 0.80
N GLN A 63 8.60 -19.75 0.77
CA GLN A 63 9.39 -20.32 1.87
C GLN A 63 9.27 -19.50 3.16
N GLN A 64 9.18 -18.17 3.05
CA GLN A 64 9.17 -17.28 4.22
C GLN A 64 7.77 -17.06 4.79
N ILE A 65 6.73 -17.01 3.95
CA ILE A 65 5.40 -16.56 4.40
C ILE A 65 4.35 -17.70 4.50
N SER A 66 4.57 -18.87 3.92
CA SER A 66 3.59 -19.96 3.94
C SER A 66 3.32 -20.53 5.35
N GLN A 67 4.11 -20.16 6.34
CA GLN A 67 3.90 -20.57 7.74
C GLN A 67 3.24 -19.43 8.58
N ILE A 68 3.03 -18.27 7.99
CA ILE A 68 2.35 -17.17 8.67
C ILE A 68 0.84 -17.44 8.64
N PRO A 69 0.17 -17.51 9.78
CA PRO A 69 -1.29 -17.66 9.81
C PRO A 69 -1.98 -16.50 9.13
N ARG A 70 -3.10 -16.76 8.47
CA ARG A 70 -4.00 -15.69 8.02
C ARG A 70 -4.45 -14.85 9.21
N PHE A 71 -4.58 -13.57 8.99
CA PHE A 71 -5.00 -12.64 10.02
C PHE A 71 -5.96 -11.59 9.45
N GLN A 72 -6.44 -10.71 10.30
CA GLN A 72 -7.26 -9.57 9.92
C GLN A 72 -6.59 -8.29 10.37
N PHE A 73 -6.79 -7.23 9.60
CA PHE A 73 -6.41 -5.88 9.96
C PHE A 73 -7.57 -4.92 9.66
N SER A 74 -7.55 -3.72 10.22
CA SER A 74 -8.53 -2.70 9.92
C SER A 74 -7.88 -1.35 9.66
N LEU A 75 -8.58 -0.53 8.90
CA LEU A 75 -8.15 0.82 8.54
C LEU A 75 -8.85 1.83 9.44
N LYS A 76 -8.13 2.89 9.84
CA LYS A 76 -8.68 3.98 10.63
C LYS A 76 -7.92 5.27 10.43
N ASP A 77 -8.69 6.36 10.42
CA ASP A 77 -8.21 7.72 10.36
C ASP A 77 -7.37 8.05 9.13
N LEU A 78 -7.21 9.33 8.87
CA LEU A 78 -6.40 9.86 7.77
C LEU A 78 -5.23 10.65 8.32
N GLY A 79 -4.17 10.71 7.53
CA GLY A 79 -3.00 11.52 7.85
C GLY A 79 -2.17 11.84 6.63
N ALA A 80 -1.01 12.47 6.86
CA ALA A 80 -0.09 12.84 5.80
C ALA A 80 1.37 12.62 6.20
N PHE A 81 2.21 12.25 5.23
CA PHE A 81 3.66 12.19 5.35
C PHE A 81 4.32 13.30 4.54
N PRO A 82 5.46 13.83 4.97
CA PRO A 82 6.12 13.60 6.27
C PRO A 82 5.37 14.21 7.44
N ASN A 83 4.53 15.21 7.20
CA ASN A 83 3.65 15.84 8.18
C ASN A 83 2.55 16.66 7.49
N LEU A 84 1.61 17.21 8.26
CA LEU A 84 0.48 17.98 7.75
C LEU A 84 0.86 19.37 7.24
N HIS A 85 2.03 19.92 7.60
CA HIS A 85 2.48 21.25 7.14
C HIS A 85 3.10 21.23 5.75
N LYS A 86 3.80 20.14 5.42
CA LYS A 86 4.42 19.92 4.10
C LYS A 86 4.08 18.54 3.57
N PRO A 87 2.79 18.26 3.35
CA PRO A 87 2.35 16.91 2.97
C PRO A 87 2.86 16.55 1.57
N ARG A 88 3.27 15.28 1.42
CA ARG A 88 3.61 14.66 0.13
C ARG A 88 2.75 13.46 -0.17
N VAL A 89 2.26 12.79 0.85
CA VAL A 89 1.40 11.62 0.75
C VAL A 89 0.25 11.78 1.73
N ILE A 90 -0.98 11.56 1.27
CA ILE A 90 -2.16 11.41 2.12
C ILE A 90 -2.45 9.93 2.22
N TRP A 91 -2.69 9.45 3.44
CA TRP A 91 -2.85 8.03 3.74
C TRP A 91 -4.02 7.77 4.70
N ILE A 92 -4.46 6.52 4.72
CA ILE A 92 -5.33 5.96 5.76
C ILE A 92 -4.46 5.05 6.65
N GLY A 93 -4.59 5.19 7.97
CA GLY A 93 -3.84 4.43 8.95
C GLY A 93 -4.39 3.03 9.17
N ILE A 94 -3.65 2.24 9.95
CA ILE A 94 -4.04 0.90 10.40
C ILE A 94 -4.40 0.98 11.87
N ASP A 95 -5.55 0.43 12.26
CA ASP A 95 -6.02 0.37 13.66
C ASP A 95 -5.63 -0.96 14.31
N SER A 96 -6.06 -2.08 13.74
CA SER A 96 -5.72 -3.43 14.20
C SER A 96 -4.89 -4.20 13.20
N GLY A 97 -4.17 -5.23 13.64
CA GLY A 97 -3.32 -6.05 12.76
C GLY A 97 -1.98 -5.41 12.41
N VAL A 98 -1.55 -4.38 13.13
CA VAL A 98 -0.28 -3.67 12.88
C VAL A 98 0.92 -4.59 13.09
N GLU A 99 0.91 -5.40 14.14
CA GLU A 99 2.00 -6.32 14.46
C GLU A 99 2.12 -7.41 13.39
N GLU A 100 0.99 -8.01 13.01
CA GLU A 100 0.94 -9.06 11.98
C GLU A 100 1.37 -8.54 10.61
N LEU A 101 0.95 -7.33 10.24
CA LEU A 101 1.40 -6.66 9.01
C LEU A 101 2.89 -6.35 9.04
N THR A 102 3.42 -5.95 10.21
CA THR A 102 4.84 -5.68 10.39
C THR A 102 5.66 -6.97 10.26
N ASP A 103 5.23 -8.05 10.90
CA ASP A 103 5.87 -9.35 10.79
C ASP A 103 5.86 -9.87 9.35
N LEU A 104 4.73 -9.71 8.66
CA LEU A 104 4.62 -10.06 7.23
C LEU A 104 5.60 -9.26 6.38
N ALA A 105 5.72 -7.94 6.62
CA ALA A 105 6.65 -7.08 5.90
C ALA A 105 8.11 -7.48 6.15
N ILE A 106 8.47 -7.85 7.39
CA ILE A 106 9.80 -8.36 7.73
C ILE A 106 10.10 -9.65 6.96
N LYS A 107 9.15 -10.58 6.89
CA LYS A 107 9.32 -11.83 6.14
C LYS A 107 9.42 -11.61 4.63
N VAL A 108 8.68 -10.67 4.09
CA VAL A 108 8.82 -10.23 2.70
C VAL A 108 10.20 -9.62 2.45
N ASP A 109 10.70 -8.80 3.38
CA ASP A 109 12.03 -8.19 3.28
C ASP A 109 13.15 -9.25 3.36
N GLU A 110 13.06 -10.22 4.26
CA GLU A 110 13.99 -11.36 4.35
C GLU A 110 13.99 -12.20 3.07
N ALA A 111 12.81 -12.53 2.52
CA ALA A 111 12.69 -13.28 1.28
C ALA A 111 13.38 -12.57 0.11
N THR A 112 13.13 -11.28 -0.06
CA THR A 112 13.71 -10.50 -1.15
C THR A 112 15.21 -10.26 -0.94
N HIS A 113 15.64 -10.06 0.31
CA HIS A 113 17.06 -9.94 0.62
C HIS A 113 17.88 -11.18 0.24
N SER A 114 17.32 -12.37 0.38
CA SER A 114 17.98 -13.61 -0.05
C SER A 114 18.25 -13.68 -1.56
N LEU A 115 17.56 -12.84 -2.35
CA LEU A 115 17.74 -12.70 -3.79
C LEU A 115 18.60 -11.48 -4.19
N GLY A 116 19.22 -10.81 -3.20
CA GLY A 116 20.12 -9.69 -3.44
C GLY A 116 19.47 -8.31 -3.38
N PHE A 117 18.19 -8.18 -3.04
CA PHE A 117 17.59 -6.88 -2.80
C PHE A 117 18.09 -6.28 -1.49
N GLU A 118 18.23 -4.95 -1.46
CA GLU A 118 18.58 -4.25 -0.23
C GLU A 118 17.51 -4.43 0.84
N LYS A 119 17.94 -4.55 2.09
CA LYS A 119 17.01 -4.53 3.23
C LYS A 119 16.45 -3.13 3.43
N GLU A 120 15.19 -3.09 3.89
CA GLU A 120 14.59 -1.81 4.29
C GLU A 120 15.34 -1.23 5.50
N ASN A 121 15.81 0.01 5.35
CA ASN A 121 16.57 0.70 6.39
C ASN A 121 15.68 1.36 7.46
N ARG A 122 14.37 1.46 7.20
CA ARG A 122 13.39 2.06 8.10
C ARG A 122 12.41 1.02 8.58
N PRO A 123 11.91 1.14 9.82
CA PRO A 123 10.83 0.29 10.28
C PRO A 123 9.63 0.39 9.32
N PHE A 124 8.96 -0.74 9.12
CA PHE A 124 7.73 -0.77 8.34
C PHE A 124 6.68 0.12 9.01
N SER A 125 6.12 1.04 8.24
CA SER A 125 5.02 1.89 8.67
C SER A 125 3.78 1.53 7.87
N ALA A 126 2.89 0.77 8.49
CA ALA A 126 1.67 0.31 7.86
C ALA A 126 0.75 1.49 7.55
N HIS A 127 0.51 1.75 6.28
CA HIS A 127 -0.40 2.80 5.81
C HIS A 127 -0.90 2.50 4.41
N LEU A 128 -2.09 2.98 4.10
CA LEU A 128 -2.66 2.92 2.76
C LEU A 128 -2.57 4.29 2.08
N THR A 129 -1.75 4.43 1.08
CA THR A 129 -1.67 5.68 0.30
C THR A 129 -2.94 5.87 -0.54
N ILE A 130 -3.61 7.01 -0.37
CA ILE A 130 -4.79 7.40 -1.16
C ILE A 130 -4.51 8.55 -2.12
N ALA A 131 -3.48 9.36 -1.86
CA ALA A 131 -3.10 10.47 -2.74
C ALA A 131 -1.64 10.87 -2.58
N ARG A 132 -1.09 11.49 -3.64
CA ARG A 132 0.24 12.12 -3.66
C ARG A 132 0.10 13.60 -3.96
N VAL A 133 0.60 14.42 -3.07
CA VAL A 133 0.56 15.88 -3.20
C VAL A 133 1.70 16.35 -4.09
N LYS A 134 1.36 17.03 -5.19
CA LYS A 134 2.34 17.56 -6.14
C LYS A 134 2.88 18.93 -5.69
N ASP A 135 2.02 19.76 -5.07
CA ASP A 135 2.41 21.05 -4.52
C ASP A 135 1.74 21.28 -3.16
N PRO A 136 2.51 21.21 -2.05
CA PRO A 136 1.97 21.38 -0.70
C PRO A 136 1.30 22.74 -0.44
N ARG A 137 1.67 23.77 -1.19
CA ARG A 137 1.11 25.12 -1.03
C ARG A 137 -0.35 25.23 -1.50
N THR A 138 -0.81 24.27 -2.28
CA THR A 138 -2.15 24.26 -2.89
C THR A 138 -3.19 23.43 -2.13
N VAL A 139 -2.82 22.84 -0.98
CA VAL A 139 -3.65 21.82 -0.30
C VAL A 139 -4.04 22.21 1.12
N THR A 140 -4.00 23.49 1.48
CA THR A 140 -4.31 23.96 2.86
C THR A 140 -5.70 23.51 3.31
N ASP A 141 -6.73 23.78 2.50
CA ASP A 141 -8.12 23.40 2.83
C ASP A 141 -8.32 21.88 2.82
N LEU A 142 -7.69 21.19 1.87
CA LEU A 142 -7.70 19.73 1.82
C LEU A 142 -7.09 19.11 3.07
N ILE A 143 -5.96 19.62 3.56
CA ILE A 143 -5.31 19.08 4.76
C ILE A 143 -6.13 19.38 6.01
N ALA A 144 -6.78 20.53 6.10
CA ALA A 144 -7.72 20.81 7.19
C ALA A 144 -8.87 19.80 7.21
N GLU A 145 -9.41 19.45 6.04
CA GLU A 145 -10.44 18.42 5.93
C GLU A 145 -9.92 17.02 6.24
N VAL A 146 -8.72 16.67 5.81
CA VAL A 146 -8.06 15.39 6.17
C VAL A 146 -7.97 15.23 7.69
N GLN A 147 -7.63 16.29 8.42
CA GLN A 147 -7.57 16.27 9.89
C GLN A 147 -8.94 16.09 10.55
N ASN A 148 -10.00 16.60 9.93
CA ASN A 148 -11.36 16.53 10.45
C ASN A 148 -12.12 15.27 9.98
N SER A 149 -11.61 14.57 8.96
CA SER A 149 -12.25 13.39 8.41
C SER A 149 -12.03 12.18 9.31
N LEU A 150 -13.09 11.43 9.54
CA LEU A 150 -13.06 10.14 10.21
C LEU A 150 -13.23 9.03 9.18
N PHE A 151 -12.43 8.00 9.31
CA PHE A 151 -12.54 6.79 8.51
C PHE A 151 -12.34 5.58 9.40
N GLU A 152 -13.16 4.57 9.22
CA GLU A 152 -13.05 3.28 9.88
C GLU A 152 -13.56 2.20 8.96
N SER A 153 -12.83 1.09 8.85
CA SER A 153 -13.24 -0.07 8.05
C SER A 153 -13.67 -1.23 8.94
N GLU A 154 -14.44 -2.12 8.36
CA GLU A 154 -14.62 -3.47 8.87
C GLU A 154 -13.26 -4.22 8.83
N PRO A 155 -13.11 -5.35 9.58
CA PRO A 155 -11.93 -6.18 9.50
C PRO A 155 -11.69 -6.69 8.07
N ILE A 156 -10.45 -6.56 7.62
CA ILE A 156 -9.99 -6.94 6.27
C ILE A 156 -9.15 -8.20 6.38
N PRO A 157 -9.48 -9.29 5.68
CA PRO A 157 -8.68 -10.51 5.72
C PRO A 157 -7.36 -10.32 4.95
N ALA A 158 -6.25 -10.67 5.59
CA ALA A 158 -4.95 -10.86 4.96
C ALA A 158 -4.72 -12.36 4.75
N GLU A 159 -4.92 -12.84 3.54
CA GLU A 159 -4.84 -14.26 3.19
C GLU A 159 -3.69 -14.57 2.23
N GLU A 160 -3.18 -13.57 1.55
CA GLU A 160 -2.11 -13.71 0.57
C GLU A 160 -1.32 -12.41 0.40
N VAL A 161 -0.10 -12.54 -0.09
CA VAL A 161 0.62 -11.41 -0.71
C VAL A 161 0.63 -11.60 -2.21
N ILE A 162 0.70 -10.48 -2.93
CA ILE A 162 0.67 -10.45 -4.39
C ILE A 162 1.92 -9.77 -4.90
N ILE A 163 2.60 -10.40 -5.84
CA ILE A 163 3.64 -9.77 -6.64
C ILE A 163 2.94 -9.00 -7.75
N MET A 164 3.10 -7.68 -7.75
CA MET A 164 2.44 -6.75 -8.66
C MET A 164 3.43 -6.16 -9.66
N LYS A 165 3.07 -6.16 -10.95
CA LYS A 165 3.72 -5.34 -11.96
C LYS A 165 3.10 -3.96 -11.98
N SER A 166 3.93 -2.92 -12.02
CA SER A 166 3.51 -1.53 -12.20
C SER A 166 3.91 -1.02 -13.57
N GLN A 167 2.96 -0.62 -14.38
CA GLN A 167 3.19 0.03 -15.65
C GLN A 167 2.75 1.50 -15.57
N LEU A 168 3.68 2.41 -15.75
CA LEU A 168 3.37 3.83 -15.77
C LEU A 168 2.81 4.23 -17.13
N THR A 169 1.69 4.93 -17.13
CA THR A 169 1.08 5.48 -18.35
C THR A 169 0.82 6.98 -18.17
N PRO A 170 0.59 7.74 -19.25
CA PRO A 170 0.19 9.15 -19.17
C PRO A 170 -1.07 9.38 -18.32
N HIS A 171 -1.92 8.36 -18.20
CA HIS A 171 -3.17 8.40 -17.44
C HIS A 171 -3.07 7.83 -16.01
N GLY A 172 -1.86 7.51 -15.55
CA GLY A 172 -1.57 6.93 -14.24
C GLY A 172 -1.00 5.52 -14.30
N ALA A 173 -0.71 4.96 -13.14
CA ALA A 173 -0.20 3.59 -13.04
C ALA A 173 -1.31 2.56 -13.31
N ILE A 174 -0.91 1.47 -13.98
CA ILE A 174 -1.70 0.25 -14.13
C ILE A 174 -0.96 -0.84 -13.37
N TYR A 175 -1.67 -1.52 -12.45
CA TYR A 175 -1.13 -2.63 -11.68
C TYR A 175 -1.71 -3.95 -12.19
N THR A 176 -0.82 -4.91 -12.41
CA THR A 176 -1.18 -6.26 -12.89
C THR A 176 -0.64 -7.27 -11.89
N PRO A 177 -1.48 -8.13 -11.29
CA PRO A 177 -1.01 -9.21 -10.45
C PRO A 177 -0.25 -10.24 -11.30
N LEU A 178 0.95 -10.59 -10.87
CA LEU A 178 1.81 -11.59 -11.53
C LEU A 178 1.70 -12.94 -10.82
N GLU A 179 1.84 -12.95 -9.50
CA GLU A 179 1.81 -14.14 -8.67
C GLU A 179 1.10 -13.85 -7.35
N ARG A 180 0.40 -14.87 -6.83
CA ARG A 180 -0.28 -14.83 -5.53
C ARG A 180 0.31 -15.90 -4.62
N ILE A 181 0.75 -15.52 -3.44
CA ILE A 181 1.38 -16.39 -2.45
C ILE A 181 0.51 -16.40 -1.19
N LYS A 182 -0.11 -17.53 -0.91
CA LYS A 182 -1.05 -17.69 0.21
C LYS A 182 -0.30 -17.79 1.55
N LEU A 183 -0.90 -17.21 2.57
CA LEU A 183 -0.61 -17.46 3.97
C LEU A 183 -1.19 -18.85 4.38
N LEU A 184 -0.79 -19.32 5.57
CA LEU A 184 -1.24 -20.63 6.10
C LEU A 184 -2.75 -20.70 6.31
#